data_299779f77769f57ba2ba62ca1560211d
#
_entry.id   299779f77769f57ba2ba62ca1560211d
#
_cell.length_a   1.000
_cell.length_b   1.000
_cell.length_c   1.000
_cell.angle_alpha   90.00
_cell.angle_beta   90.00
_cell.angle_gamma   90.00
#
_symmetry.space_group_name_H-M   'P 1'
#
loop_
_entity.id
_entity.type
_entity.pdbx_description
1 polymer ?
#
loop_
_entity_poly.entity_id
_entity_poly.type
_entity_poly.pdbx_seq_one_letter_code
_entity_poly.pdbx_strand_id
1 'polypeptide(L)'
;MAGFVADTHAFVWFLTAPQRLGAGARRLLAAADDGRSLCCVPSIALVEIALLKERGRIAIGVDAVLRAIDGHPGCAILALDAEQVIEFSALVGVKDPMDRLVLAAARATRCRLVSADEALDGYGVERVWE
;
A
#
# COMPACT_ATOMS: atom_id res chain seq x y z
N MET A 1 0.17 15.92 9.23
CA MET A 1 0.28 14.50 9.61
C MET A 1 1.08 13.77 8.55
N ALA A 2 2.12 13.05 8.96
CA ALA A 2 2.92 12.29 8.01
C ALA A 2 2.13 11.07 7.50
N GLY A 3 2.22 10.83 6.20
CA GLY A 3 1.54 9.72 5.57
C GLY A 3 2.51 8.69 5.00
N PHE A 4 1.99 7.54 4.70
CA PHE A 4 2.72 6.47 4.00
C PHE A 4 1.76 5.74 3.07
N VAL A 5 2.32 5.08 2.07
CA VAL A 5 1.56 4.23 1.16
C VAL A 5 1.79 2.79 1.59
N ALA A 6 0.72 2.02 1.72
CA ALA A 6 0.81 0.59 1.98
C ALA A 6 0.62 -0.18 0.67
N ASP A 7 1.50 -1.15 0.41
CA ASP A 7 1.29 -2.03 -0.72
C ASP A 7 0.17 -3.05 -0.42
N THR A 8 -0.24 -3.77 -1.45
CA THR A 8 -1.38 -4.67 -1.38
C THR A 8 -1.24 -5.71 -0.27
N HIS A 9 -0.12 -6.43 -0.25
CA HIS A 9 0.07 -7.51 0.73
C HIS A 9 0.21 -6.97 2.15
N ALA A 10 0.90 -5.84 2.32
CA ALA A 10 1.03 -5.22 3.64
C ALA A 10 -0.34 -4.84 4.20
N PHE A 11 -1.20 -4.26 3.39
CA PHE A 11 -2.53 -3.87 3.84
C PHE A 11 -3.42 -5.09 4.13
N VAL A 12 -3.38 -6.10 3.26
CA VAL A 12 -4.13 -7.35 3.48
C VAL A 12 -3.67 -8.01 4.79
N TRP A 13 -2.36 -8.10 5.03
CA TRP A 13 -1.85 -8.69 6.27
C TRP A 13 -2.20 -7.86 7.49
N PHE A 14 -2.21 -6.54 7.39
CA PHE A 14 -2.68 -5.69 8.48
C PHE A 14 -4.10 -6.05 8.89
N LEU A 15 -4.98 -6.34 7.93
CA LEU A 15 -6.37 -6.67 8.20
C LEU A 15 -6.59 -8.13 8.62
N THR A 16 -5.78 -9.06 8.12
CA THR A 16 -6.06 -10.49 8.24
C THR A 16 -5.01 -11.31 8.98
N ALA A 17 -3.77 -10.86 9.00
CA ALA A 17 -2.65 -11.62 9.57
C ALA A 17 -1.52 -10.69 10.01
N PRO A 18 -1.76 -9.78 10.99
CA PRO A 18 -0.78 -8.76 11.35
C PRO A 18 0.54 -9.32 11.85
N GLN A 19 0.58 -10.57 12.28
CA GLN A 19 1.82 -11.24 12.67
C GLN A 19 2.80 -11.42 11.50
N ARG A 20 2.33 -11.30 10.26
CA ARG A 20 3.18 -11.39 9.06
C ARG A 20 3.88 -10.06 8.74
N LEU A 21 3.50 -8.97 9.40
CA LEU A 21 4.11 -7.67 9.17
C LEU A 21 5.48 -7.60 9.85
N GLY A 22 6.44 -6.96 9.20
CA GLY A 22 7.70 -6.58 9.84
C GLY A 22 7.46 -5.56 10.94
N ALA A 23 8.43 -5.42 11.84
CA ALA A 23 8.28 -4.56 13.02
C ALA A 23 8.04 -3.09 12.67
N GLY A 24 8.75 -2.57 11.68
CA GLY A 24 8.56 -1.19 11.22
C GLY A 24 7.21 -0.97 10.57
N ALA A 25 6.79 -1.91 9.73
CA ALA A 25 5.46 -1.87 9.10
C ALA A 25 4.36 -1.88 10.15
N ARG A 26 4.49 -2.74 11.14
CA ARG A 26 3.51 -2.84 12.23
C ARG A 26 3.39 -1.54 13.01
N ARG A 27 4.52 -0.88 13.31
CA ARG A 27 4.52 0.40 14.02
C ARG A 27 3.80 1.49 13.24
N LEU A 28 4.06 1.60 11.92
CA LEU A 28 3.39 2.61 11.09
C LEU A 28 1.90 2.37 10.97
N LEU A 29 1.50 1.12 10.76
CA LEU A 29 0.08 0.78 10.64
C LEU A 29 -0.64 0.98 11.98
N ALA A 30 -0.01 0.66 13.10
CA ALA A 30 -0.55 0.95 14.42
C ALA A 30 -0.71 2.45 14.66
N ALA A 31 0.25 3.27 14.20
CA ALA A 31 0.15 4.72 14.31
C ALA A 31 -1.02 5.27 13.49
N ALA A 32 -1.29 4.70 12.33
CA ALA A 32 -2.47 5.07 11.54
C ALA A 32 -3.77 4.69 12.26
N ASP A 33 -3.81 3.50 12.85
CA ASP A 33 -4.97 3.04 13.61
C ASP A 33 -5.25 3.95 14.81
N ASP A 34 -4.21 4.50 15.43
CA ASP A 34 -4.32 5.47 16.52
C ASP A 34 -4.58 6.92 16.05
N GLY A 35 -4.67 7.15 14.75
CA GLY A 35 -4.85 8.49 14.19
C GLY A 35 -3.61 9.38 14.21
N ARG A 36 -2.41 8.83 14.46
CA ARG A 36 -1.15 9.57 14.52
C ARG A 36 -0.41 9.63 13.19
N SER A 37 -0.86 8.86 12.20
CA SER A 37 -0.31 8.84 10.86
C SER A 37 -1.43 8.55 9.87
N LEU A 38 -1.16 8.73 8.58
CA LEU A 38 -2.15 8.46 7.52
C LEU A 38 -1.66 7.32 6.64
N CYS A 39 -2.40 6.23 6.62
CA CYS A 39 -2.18 5.11 5.72
C CYS A 39 -2.94 5.36 4.42
N CYS A 40 -2.22 5.57 3.33
CA CYS A 40 -2.82 5.73 2.01
C CYS A 40 -2.84 4.38 1.31
N VAL A 41 -4.03 3.94 0.93
CA VAL A 41 -4.21 2.68 0.19
C VAL A 41 -4.47 3.05 -1.28
N PRO A 42 -3.53 2.78 -2.19
CA PRO A 42 -3.75 3.10 -3.60
C PRO A 42 -4.96 2.35 -4.15
N SER A 43 -5.76 3.01 -4.98
CA SER A 43 -6.91 2.35 -5.60
C SER A 43 -6.50 1.14 -6.43
N ILE A 44 -5.29 1.16 -7.00
CA ILE A 44 -4.76 -0.01 -7.73
C ILE A 44 -4.53 -1.22 -6.80
N ALA A 45 -4.23 -0.99 -5.53
CA ALA A 45 -4.14 -2.10 -4.57
C ALA A 45 -5.50 -2.78 -4.39
N LEU A 46 -6.59 -2.04 -4.46
CA LEU A 46 -7.94 -2.62 -4.42
C LEU A 46 -8.20 -3.49 -5.65
N VAL A 47 -7.72 -3.08 -6.82
CA VAL A 47 -7.80 -3.90 -8.04
C VAL A 47 -7.02 -5.20 -7.85
N GLU A 48 -5.81 -5.12 -7.31
CA GLU A 48 -5.01 -6.32 -7.06
C GLU A 48 -5.69 -7.25 -6.05
N ILE A 49 -6.31 -6.70 -5.01
CA ILE A 49 -7.09 -7.49 -4.05
C ILE A 49 -8.22 -8.24 -4.76
N ALA A 50 -8.94 -7.58 -5.67
CA ALA A 50 -9.98 -8.23 -6.46
C ALA A 50 -9.43 -9.40 -7.27
N LEU A 51 -8.28 -9.20 -7.93
CA LEU A 51 -7.64 -10.24 -8.72
C LEU A 51 -7.14 -11.40 -7.86
N LEU A 52 -6.53 -11.11 -6.71
CA LEU A 52 -6.06 -12.14 -5.78
C LEU A 52 -7.22 -12.96 -5.21
N LYS A 53 -8.33 -12.31 -4.90
CA LYS A 53 -9.54 -12.99 -4.45
C LYS A 53 -10.10 -13.92 -5.52
N GLU A 54 -10.19 -13.46 -6.76
CA GLU A 54 -10.63 -14.29 -7.89
C GLU A 54 -9.77 -15.52 -8.08
N ARG A 55 -8.46 -15.40 -7.85
CA ARG A 55 -7.50 -16.49 -7.99
C ARG A 55 -7.42 -17.39 -6.76
N GLY A 56 -8.22 -17.13 -5.74
CA GLY A 56 -8.20 -17.90 -4.50
C GLY A 56 -6.96 -17.70 -3.64
N ARG A 57 -6.20 -16.61 -3.87
CA ARG A 57 -4.96 -16.34 -3.15
C ARG A 57 -5.17 -15.67 -1.80
N ILE A 58 -6.27 -14.96 -1.62
CA ILE A 58 -6.68 -14.33 -0.38
C ILE A 58 -8.17 -14.60 -0.13
N ALA A 59 -8.57 -14.59 1.13
CA ALA A 59 -9.96 -14.82 1.51
C ALA A 59 -10.80 -13.54 1.55
N ILE A 60 -10.16 -12.39 1.83
CA ILE A 60 -10.85 -11.10 1.96
C ILE A 60 -11.13 -10.50 0.58
N GLY A 61 -12.34 -9.98 0.38
CA GLY A 61 -12.74 -9.32 -0.87
C GLY A 61 -12.73 -7.80 -0.72
N VAL A 62 -12.97 -7.12 -1.85
CA VAL A 62 -12.95 -5.65 -1.93
C VAL A 62 -13.97 -5.01 -0.98
N ASP A 63 -15.17 -5.56 -0.89
CA ASP A 63 -16.22 -5.00 -0.03
C ASP A 63 -15.79 -4.96 1.44
N ALA A 64 -15.17 -6.04 1.93
CA ALA A 64 -14.68 -6.10 3.29
C ALA A 64 -13.52 -5.13 3.53
N VAL A 65 -12.63 -4.99 2.53
CA VAL A 65 -11.51 -4.03 2.61
C VAL A 65 -12.02 -2.60 2.66
N LEU A 66 -13.01 -2.26 1.83
CA LEU A 66 -13.61 -0.91 1.84
C LEU A 66 -14.28 -0.59 3.18
N ARG A 67 -14.98 -1.55 3.77
CA ARG A 67 -15.58 -1.38 5.11
C ARG A 67 -14.49 -1.18 6.17
N ALA A 68 -13.39 -1.90 6.07
CA ALA A 68 -12.28 -1.76 6.99
C ALA A 68 -11.64 -0.37 6.88
N ILE A 69 -11.45 0.14 5.67
CA ILE A 69 -10.91 1.49 5.45
C ILE A 69 -11.83 2.53 6.08
N ASP A 70 -13.14 2.40 5.86
CA ASP A 70 -14.12 3.32 6.46
C ASP A 70 -14.08 3.28 8.00
N GLY A 71 -13.79 2.12 8.57
CA GLY A 71 -13.72 1.95 10.02
C GLY A 71 -12.41 2.38 10.67
N HIS A 72 -11.39 2.73 9.88
CA HIS A 72 -10.07 3.14 10.38
C HIS A 72 -9.82 4.61 10.02
N PRO A 73 -9.93 5.54 11.01
CA PRO A 73 -9.79 6.98 10.72
C PRO A 73 -8.45 7.37 10.08
N GLY A 74 -7.40 6.61 10.35
CA GLY A 74 -6.07 6.84 9.79
C GLY A 74 -5.85 6.22 8.43
N CYS A 75 -6.85 5.62 7.80
CA CYS A 75 -6.74 5.02 6.46
C CYS A 75 -7.57 5.81 5.46
N ALA A 76 -7.01 5.99 4.27
CA ALA A 76 -7.70 6.66 3.18
C ALA A 76 -7.32 6.01 1.85
N ILE A 77 -8.25 6.03 0.90
CA ILE A 77 -7.98 5.57 -0.46
C ILE A 77 -7.25 6.68 -1.21
N LEU A 78 -6.18 6.33 -1.89
CA LEU A 78 -5.43 7.22 -2.77
C LEU A 78 -5.79 6.89 -4.22
N ALA A 79 -6.60 7.74 -4.84
CA ALA A 79 -7.01 7.54 -6.23
C ALA A 79 -5.82 7.69 -7.18
N LEU A 80 -5.80 6.89 -8.23
CA LEU A 80 -4.79 7.00 -9.28
C LEU A 80 -5.04 8.29 -10.09
N ASP A 81 -4.02 9.14 -10.16
CA ASP A 81 -4.10 10.41 -10.87
C ASP A 81 -2.98 10.57 -11.90
N ALA A 82 -2.97 11.70 -12.61
CA ALA A 82 -2.00 11.97 -13.67
C ALA A 82 -0.56 12.04 -13.14
N GLU A 83 -0.34 12.60 -11.96
CA GLU A 83 1.00 12.69 -11.36
C GLU A 83 1.57 11.28 -11.11
N GLN A 84 0.73 10.36 -10.64
CA GLN A 84 1.14 8.96 -10.46
C GLN A 84 1.45 8.29 -11.79
N VAL A 85 0.71 8.61 -12.85
CA VAL A 85 0.97 8.09 -14.19
C VAL A 85 2.32 8.58 -14.71
N ILE A 86 2.65 9.84 -14.48
CA ILE A 86 3.95 10.41 -14.86
C ILE A 86 5.08 9.66 -14.14
N GLU A 87 4.95 9.46 -12.84
CA GLU A 87 5.94 8.68 -12.08
C GLU A 87 6.03 7.24 -12.56
N PHE A 88 4.89 6.62 -12.85
CA PHE A 88 4.86 5.27 -13.42
C PHE A 88 5.67 5.20 -14.71
N SER A 89 5.53 6.17 -15.60
CA SER A 89 6.21 6.18 -16.88
C SER A 89 7.73 6.25 -16.74
N ALA A 90 8.22 6.81 -15.64
CA ALA A 90 9.66 6.92 -15.36
C ALA A 90 10.25 5.66 -14.69
N LEU A 91 9.41 4.75 -14.21
CA LEU A 91 9.84 3.57 -13.43
C LEU A 91 9.98 2.32 -14.30
N VAL A 92 10.59 2.45 -15.47
CA VAL A 92 10.68 1.36 -16.46
C VAL A 92 11.45 0.13 -15.96
N GLY A 93 12.26 0.28 -14.91
CA GLY A 93 12.99 -0.84 -14.32
C GLY A 93 12.12 -1.76 -13.44
N VAL A 94 10.94 -1.33 -13.04
CA VAL A 94 10.01 -2.14 -12.24
C VAL A 94 9.10 -2.89 -13.20
N LYS A 95 9.23 -4.23 -13.23
CA LYS A 95 8.57 -5.05 -14.26
C LYS A 95 7.11 -5.37 -13.96
N ASP A 96 6.77 -5.64 -12.71
CA ASP A 96 5.40 -5.94 -12.34
C ASP A 96 4.57 -4.66 -12.36
N PRO A 97 3.49 -4.58 -13.17
CA PRO A 97 2.71 -3.34 -13.30
C PRO A 97 2.06 -2.90 -11.99
N MET A 98 1.61 -3.84 -11.15
CA MET A 98 0.97 -3.50 -9.87
C MET A 98 1.99 -2.89 -8.89
N ASP A 99 3.16 -3.51 -8.76
CA ASP A 99 4.24 -2.98 -7.92
C ASP A 99 4.71 -1.62 -8.42
N ARG A 100 4.81 -1.48 -9.73
CA ARG A 100 5.22 -0.23 -10.37
C ARG A 100 4.21 0.90 -10.09
N LEU A 101 2.91 0.60 -10.10
CA LEU A 101 1.87 1.57 -9.78
C LEU A 101 1.87 1.97 -8.30
N VAL A 102 2.09 1.01 -7.41
CA VAL A 102 2.17 1.30 -5.97
C VAL A 102 3.41 2.17 -5.67
N LEU A 103 4.55 1.85 -6.28
CA LEU A 103 5.76 2.66 -6.14
C LEU A 103 5.56 4.07 -6.69
N ALA A 104 4.89 4.19 -7.84
CA ALA A 104 4.55 5.48 -8.43
C ALA A 104 3.67 6.33 -7.50
N ALA A 105 2.71 5.71 -6.83
CA ALA A 105 1.87 6.39 -5.85
C ALA A 105 2.70 6.97 -4.70
N ALA A 106 3.65 6.21 -4.16
CA ALA A 106 4.53 6.67 -3.10
C ALA A 106 5.43 7.81 -3.58
N ARG A 107 5.97 7.72 -4.79
CA ARG A 107 6.82 8.79 -5.36
C ARG A 107 6.03 10.07 -5.59
N ALA A 108 4.86 9.98 -6.19
CA ALA A 108 4.04 11.16 -6.50
C ALA A 108 3.58 11.90 -5.25
N THR A 109 3.31 11.17 -4.17
CA THR A 109 2.88 11.76 -2.89
C THR A 109 4.04 12.08 -1.96
N ARG A 110 5.26 11.71 -2.33
CA ARG A 110 6.48 11.86 -1.50
C ARG A 110 6.34 11.19 -0.13
N CYS A 111 5.70 10.04 -0.14
CA CYS A 111 5.48 9.24 1.06
C CYS A 111 6.43 8.05 1.13
N ARG A 112 6.64 7.56 2.34
CA ARG A 112 7.28 6.25 2.53
C ARG A 112 6.35 5.15 2.01
N LEU A 113 6.94 4.01 1.70
CA LEU A 113 6.21 2.83 1.23
C LEU A 113 6.36 1.70 2.23
N VAL A 114 5.26 1.17 2.70
CA VAL A 114 5.25 -0.04 3.54
C VAL A 114 5.13 -1.24 2.61
N SER A 115 6.21 -2.00 2.48
CA SER A 115 6.30 -3.18 1.61
C SER A 115 7.42 -4.10 2.05
N ALA A 116 7.21 -5.41 1.95
CA ALA A 116 8.23 -6.42 2.19
C ALA A 116 9.18 -6.59 0.99
N ASP A 117 8.83 -6.05 -0.17
CA ASP A 117 9.54 -6.31 -1.42
C ASP A 117 10.78 -5.43 -1.57
N GLU A 118 11.95 -6.03 -1.29
CA GLU A 118 13.24 -5.35 -1.41
C GLU A 118 13.57 -4.92 -2.84
N ALA A 119 12.94 -5.52 -3.86
CA ALA A 119 13.14 -5.13 -5.25
C ALA A 119 12.65 -3.71 -5.53
N LEU A 120 11.85 -3.12 -4.64
CA LEU A 120 11.39 -1.74 -4.76
C LEU A 120 12.37 -0.72 -4.18
N ASP A 121 13.49 -1.14 -3.59
CA ASP A 121 14.54 -0.24 -3.13
C ASP A 121 15.27 0.38 -4.31
N GLY A 122 15.81 1.59 -4.09
CA GLY A 122 16.65 2.25 -5.10
C GLY A 122 15.89 3.17 -6.05
N TYR A 123 14.62 3.42 -5.83
CA TYR A 123 13.79 4.27 -6.69
C TYR A 123 13.39 5.59 -6.03
N GLY A 124 14.15 6.03 -5.01
CA GLY A 124 13.91 7.32 -4.38
C GLY A 124 12.77 7.33 -3.36
N VAL A 125 12.30 6.17 -2.95
CA VAL A 125 11.26 6.01 -1.92
C VAL A 125 11.86 5.25 -0.75
N GLU A 126 11.63 5.75 0.47
CA GLU A 126 12.00 5.03 1.67
C GLU A 126 11.01 3.88 1.90
N ARG A 127 11.51 2.66 1.80
CA ARG A 127 10.72 1.47 2.07
C ARG A 127 10.85 1.11 3.55
N VAL A 128 9.73 0.82 4.19
CA VAL A 128 9.67 0.43 5.61
C VAL A 128 9.10 -0.98 5.70
N TRP A 129 9.80 -1.85 6.44
CA TRP A 129 9.31 -3.19 6.74
C TRP A 129 9.73 -3.63 8.14
N GLU A 130 11.04 -3.81 8.40
CA GLU A 130 11.58 -4.19 9.71
C GLU A 130 11.79 -3.00 10.65
#